data_6c32e4f93430ca6dc8f1cb70efe78db6
#
_entry.id   6c32e4f93430ca6dc8f1cb70efe78db6
#
_cell.length_a   1.000
_cell.length_b   1.000
_cell.length_c   1.000
_cell.angle_alpha   90.00
_cell.angle_beta   90.00
_cell.angle_gamma   90.00
#
_symmetry.space_group_name_H-M   'P 1'
#
loop_
_entity.id
_entity.type
_entity.pdbx_description
1 polymer ?
#
loop_
_entity_poly.entity_id
_entity_poly.type
_entity_poly.pdbx_seq_one_letter_code
_entity_poly.pdbx_strand_id
1 'polypeptide(L)'
;MKKGLSIIGFLIACAGFVYSGLNIYGSTSKIAQSSSLKGNIKKLNEEKATKQKQLAEISKKEEVVKEKYEKMKKEGKIKIVHLTFDDGPSNNTDKILAILKRNNIKATFFVIGRDQDQYKKIVDAGHAIGLHSYTHEYKYIYANEHNFFEDLYRLRDAVKAKTGKDVKITRFPGGSSNAIASKALKQQIITRMAREGYIYHDWNCDSTDASGNGVPVQKLIKYGICTNHPEIDVLMHDTNVKGTTVQALQTIIDGYRKAGYSFEVITTSSEKIQHVKEPEIKN
;
A
#
# COMPACT_ATOMS: atom_id res chain seq x y z
N MET A 1 3.99 -18.07 18.22
CA MET A 1 3.50 -17.56 16.94
C MET A 1 4.23 -16.30 16.42
N LYS A 2 5.31 -15.80 17.09
CA LYS A 2 6.09 -14.60 16.67
C LYS A 2 7.16 -14.85 15.59
N LYS A 3 7.39 -16.10 15.14
CA LYS A 3 8.48 -16.46 14.21
C LYS A 3 8.07 -16.53 12.72
N GLY A 4 6.80 -16.50 12.39
CA GLY A 4 6.35 -16.68 10.99
C GLY A 4 6.48 -15.43 10.10
N LEU A 5 6.23 -14.24 10.65
CA LEU A 5 6.24 -12.99 9.84
C LEU A 5 7.66 -12.49 9.52
N SER A 6 8.67 -12.82 10.36
CA SER A 6 10.07 -12.47 10.09
C SER A 6 10.69 -13.26 8.94
N ILE A 7 10.14 -14.44 8.63
CA ILE A 7 10.67 -15.33 7.59
C ILE A 7 10.31 -14.82 6.19
N ILE A 8 9.11 -14.25 6.01
CA ILE A 8 8.66 -13.72 4.70
C ILE A 8 9.52 -12.53 4.26
N GLY A 9 9.83 -11.59 5.17
CA GLY A 9 10.69 -10.45 4.86
C GLY A 9 12.13 -10.84 4.52
N PHE A 10 12.66 -11.90 5.13
CA PHE A 10 14.01 -12.38 4.89
C PHE A 10 14.13 -13.14 3.55
N LEU A 11 13.10 -13.89 3.16
CA LEU A 11 13.09 -14.67 1.92
C LEU A 11 13.01 -13.78 0.66
N ILE A 12 12.30 -12.64 0.72
CA ILE A 12 12.24 -11.68 -0.39
C ILE A 12 13.61 -11.02 -0.63
N ALA A 13 14.40 -10.77 0.43
CA ALA A 13 15.74 -10.22 0.30
C ALA A 13 16.71 -11.24 -0.37
N CYS A 14 16.57 -12.54 -0.09
CA CYS A 14 17.39 -13.58 -0.70
C CYS A 14 17.10 -13.79 -2.19
N ALA A 15 15.84 -13.67 -2.64
CA ALA A 15 15.47 -13.79 -4.03
C ALA A 15 16.07 -12.67 -4.90
N GLY A 16 16.16 -11.43 -4.39
CA GLY A 16 16.77 -10.29 -5.07
C GLY A 16 18.28 -10.46 -5.34
N PHE A 17 19.01 -11.09 -4.43
CA PHE A 17 20.45 -11.33 -4.56
C PHE A 17 20.82 -12.41 -5.60
N VAL A 18 19.94 -13.38 -5.82
CA VAL A 18 20.16 -14.46 -6.82
C VAL A 18 19.90 -13.96 -8.24
N TYR A 19 18.96 -13.04 -8.43
CA TYR A 19 18.62 -12.50 -9.76
C TYR A 19 19.69 -11.54 -10.32
N SER A 20 20.40 -10.80 -9.48
CA SER A 20 21.49 -9.91 -9.91
C SER A 20 22.79 -10.64 -10.28
N GLY A 21 23.02 -11.87 -9.78
CA GLY A 21 24.18 -12.70 -10.12
C GLY A 21 24.10 -13.41 -11.47
N LEU A 22 22.92 -13.49 -12.09
CA LEU A 22 22.68 -14.29 -13.31
C LEU A 22 22.95 -13.55 -14.61
N ASN A 23 23.13 -12.22 -14.59
CA ASN A 23 23.32 -11.41 -15.82
C ASN A 23 24.78 -11.18 -16.27
N ILE A 24 25.77 -11.80 -15.62
CA ILE A 24 27.20 -11.53 -15.92
C ILE A 24 27.82 -12.53 -16.91
N TYR A 25 27.12 -13.55 -17.38
CA TYR A 25 27.73 -14.64 -18.18
C TYR A 25 27.42 -14.64 -19.67
N GLY A 26 27.41 -13.48 -20.30
CA GLY A 26 27.20 -13.36 -21.77
C GLY A 26 28.47 -13.49 -22.68
N SER A 27 29.68 -13.69 -22.14
CA SER A 27 30.90 -13.58 -22.98
C SER A 27 32.03 -14.58 -22.68
N THR A 28 31.73 -15.88 -22.60
CA THR A 28 32.76 -16.89 -22.28
C THR A 28 33.06 -17.93 -23.39
N SER A 29 32.91 -17.60 -24.67
CA SER A 29 33.18 -18.58 -25.73
C SER A 29 34.66 -18.83 -26.07
N LYS A 30 35.63 -18.18 -25.42
CA LYS A 30 37.08 -18.34 -25.77
C LYS A 30 38.02 -18.89 -24.67
N ILE A 31 37.55 -19.16 -23.44
CA ILE A 31 38.46 -19.57 -22.35
C ILE A 31 38.26 -21.03 -21.91
N ALA A 32 37.41 -21.79 -22.57
CA ALA A 32 36.97 -23.11 -22.12
C ALA A 32 37.95 -24.28 -22.43
N GLN A 33 39.27 -24.09 -22.49
CA GLN A 33 40.20 -25.18 -22.86
C GLN A 33 40.99 -25.80 -21.70
N SER A 34 40.84 -25.33 -20.46
CA SER A 34 41.51 -26.00 -19.34
C SER A 34 40.55 -26.98 -18.60
N SER A 35 41.04 -28.17 -18.30
CA SER A 35 40.30 -29.22 -17.55
C SER A 35 39.77 -28.74 -16.19
N SER A 36 40.51 -27.86 -15.57
CA SER A 36 40.13 -27.19 -14.29
C SER A 36 38.88 -26.30 -14.42
N LEU A 37 38.77 -25.57 -15.54
CA LEU A 37 37.62 -24.71 -15.79
C LEU A 37 36.34 -25.52 -16.04
N LYS A 38 36.46 -26.63 -16.77
CA LYS A 38 35.33 -27.57 -16.99
C LYS A 38 34.82 -28.17 -15.71
N GLY A 39 35.72 -28.52 -14.77
CA GLY A 39 35.35 -29.01 -13.44
C GLY A 39 34.59 -27.96 -12.61
N ASN A 40 35.05 -26.71 -12.64
CA ASN A 40 34.40 -25.60 -11.94
C ASN A 40 33.02 -25.28 -12.54
N ILE A 41 32.89 -25.30 -13.87
CA ILE A 41 31.61 -25.08 -14.55
C ILE A 41 30.60 -26.19 -14.19
N LYS A 42 31.03 -27.46 -14.15
CA LYS A 42 30.19 -28.57 -13.73
C LYS A 42 29.68 -28.39 -12.30
N LYS A 43 30.58 -28.07 -11.36
CA LYS A 43 30.24 -27.81 -9.95
C LYS A 43 29.26 -26.64 -9.80
N LEU A 44 29.49 -25.53 -10.50
CA LEU A 44 28.60 -24.38 -10.51
C LEU A 44 27.21 -24.71 -11.07
N ASN A 45 27.13 -25.53 -12.11
CA ASN A 45 25.85 -25.98 -12.67
C ASN A 45 25.06 -26.89 -11.71
N GLU A 46 25.76 -27.78 -10.97
CA GLU A 46 25.17 -28.63 -9.93
C GLU A 46 24.65 -27.80 -8.74
N GLU A 47 25.44 -26.80 -8.29
CA GLU A 47 25.02 -25.86 -7.25
C GLU A 47 23.82 -25.02 -7.72
N LYS A 48 23.80 -24.56 -8.98
CA LYS A 48 22.70 -23.82 -9.59
C LYS A 48 21.42 -24.67 -9.62
N ALA A 49 21.51 -25.93 -10.04
CA ALA A 49 20.37 -26.85 -10.10
C ALA A 49 19.82 -27.11 -8.69
N THR A 50 20.69 -27.28 -7.69
CA THR A 50 20.31 -27.46 -6.29
C THR A 50 19.58 -26.24 -5.75
N LYS A 51 20.12 -25.03 -6.01
CA LYS A 51 19.50 -23.77 -5.59
C LYS A 51 18.15 -23.53 -6.28
N GLN A 52 18.03 -23.88 -7.57
CA GLN A 52 16.76 -23.79 -8.29
C GLN A 52 15.69 -24.73 -7.69
N LYS A 53 16.07 -25.95 -7.30
CA LYS A 53 15.18 -26.90 -6.64
C LYS A 53 14.73 -26.37 -5.25
N GLN A 54 15.64 -25.81 -4.47
CA GLN A 54 15.33 -25.20 -3.19
C GLN A 54 14.39 -24.00 -3.34
N LEU A 55 14.62 -23.15 -4.35
CA LEU A 55 13.76 -22.02 -4.68
C LEU A 55 12.34 -22.46 -5.03
N ALA A 56 12.20 -23.50 -5.86
CA ALA A 56 10.89 -24.04 -6.22
C ALA A 56 10.15 -24.64 -5.01
N GLU A 57 10.87 -25.27 -4.08
CA GLU A 57 10.27 -25.79 -2.84
C GLU A 57 9.82 -24.66 -1.88
N ILE A 58 10.63 -23.61 -1.77
CA ILE A 58 10.29 -22.41 -0.99
C ILE A 58 9.04 -21.75 -1.57
N SER A 59 9.00 -21.55 -2.89
CA SER A 59 7.85 -20.94 -3.57
C SER A 59 6.55 -21.71 -3.34
N LYS A 60 6.59 -23.05 -3.38
CA LYS A 60 5.43 -23.89 -3.04
C LYS A 60 4.99 -23.72 -1.59
N LYS A 61 5.93 -23.63 -0.66
CA LYS A 61 5.61 -23.42 0.76
C LYS A 61 5.00 -22.01 0.99
N GLU A 62 5.50 -21.01 0.28
CA GLU A 62 4.96 -19.64 0.34
C GLU A 62 3.51 -19.61 -0.19
N GLU A 63 3.21 -20.31 -1.27
CA GLU A 63 1.87 -20.39 -1.82
C GLU A 63 0.87 -21.03 -0.83
N VAL A 64 1.24 -22.15 -0.21
CA VAL A 64 0.42 -22.81 0.83
C VAL A 64 0.19 -21.90 2.04
N VAL A 65 1.23 -21.17 2.47
CA VAL A 65 1.10 -20.22 3.58
C VAL A 65 0.17 -19.06 3.21
N LYS A 66 0.29 -18.55 1.98
CA LYS A 66 -0.57 -17.49 1.45
C LYS A 66 -2.03 -17.93 1.36
N GLU A 67 -2.30 -19.10 0.81
CA GLU A 67 -3.66 -19.65 0.76
C GLU A 67 -4.28 -19.81 2.15
N LYS A 68 -3.50 -20.34 3.09
CA LYS A 68 -3.94 -20.47 4.49
C LYS A 68 -4.22 -19.10 5.13
N TYR A 69 -3.38 -18.13 4.85
CA TYR A 69 -3.54 -16.76 5.35
C TYR A 69 -4.83 -16.13 4.81
N GLU A 70 -5.05 -16.20 3.48
CA GLU A 70 -6.27 -15.67 2.85
C GLU A 70 -7.54 -16.37 3.36
N LYS A 71 -7.46 -17.69 3.60
CA LYS A 71 -8.56 -18.43 4.21
C LYS A 71 -8.86 -17.93 5.63
N MET A 72 -7.83 -17.77 6.46
CA MET A 72 -8.00 -17.28 7.84
C MET A 72 -8.51 -15.83 7.87
N LYS A 73 -8.11 -15.01 6.88
CA LYS A 73 -8.61 -13.64 6.69
C LYS A 73 -10.12 -13.68 6.38
N LYS A 74 -10.54 -14.46 5.38
CA LYS A 74 -11.96 -14.63 5.01
C LYS A 74 -12.81 -15.18 6.16
N GLU A 75 -12.24 -16.00 7.02
CA GLU A 75 -12.90 -16.56 8.21
C GLU A 75 -12.91 -15.59 9.41
N GLY A 76 -12.40 -14.35 9.25
CA GLY A 76 -12.31 -13.36 10.32
C GLY A 76 -11.37 -13.74 11.48
N LYS A 77 -10.50 -14.74 11.26
CA LYS A 77 -9.53 -15.23 12.26
C LYS A 77 -8.27 -14.36 12.34
N ILE A 78 -8.08 -13.47 11.39
CA ILE A 78 -6.98 -12.51 11.34
C ILE A 78 -7.58 -11.11 11.41
N LYS A 79 -7.03 -10.28 12.31
CA LYS A 79 -7.38 -8.87 12.41
C LYS A 79 -6.35 -8.06 11.64
N ILE A 80 -6.79 -7.21 10.72
CA ILE A 80 -5.96 -6.39 9.85
C ILE A 80 -6.28 -4.92 10.07
N VAL A 81 -5.23 -4.10 10.12
CA VAL A 81 -5.35 -2.65 10.10
C VAL A 81 -4.52 -2.06 8.98
N HIS A 82 -5.15 -1.23 8.17
CA HIS A 82 -4.52 -0.36 7.20
C HIS A 82 -4.41 1.04 7.80
N LEU A 83 -3.19 1.48 8.12
CA LEU A 83 -2.94 2.88 8.43
C LEU A 83 -2.93 3.65 7.12
N THR A 84 -3.80 4.65 6.99
CA THR A 84 -3.90 5.43 5.77
C THR A 84 -3.70 6.91 6.03
N PHE A 85 -3.02 7.60 5.09
CA PHE A 85 -2.69 9.01 5.18
C PHE A 85 -3.10 9.72 3.90
N ASP A 86 -4.03 10.66 4.01
CA ASP A 86 -4.56 11.44 2.89
C ASP A 86 -3.83 12.79 2.77
N ASP A 87 -3.95 13.45 1.60
CA ASP A 87 -3.50 14.82 1.31
C ASP A 87 -1.99 15.06 1.28
N GLY A 88 -1.19 14.02 1.52
CA GLY A 88 0.27 14.10 1.38
C GLY A 88 0.72 14.06 -0.11
N PRO A 89 2.04 14.19 -0.32
CA PRO A 89 3.12 14.37 0.65
C PRO A 89 3.23 15.78 1.25
N SER A 90 3.88 15.87 2.41
CA SER A 90 4.14 17.12 3.11
C SER A 90 5.46 17.08 3.92
N ASN A 91 5.75 18.12 4.69
CA ASN A 91 6.87 18.11 5.64
C ASN A 91 6.73 17.10 6.78
N ASN A 92 5.56 16.48 6.95
CA ASN A 92 5.31 15.43 7.92
C ASN A 92 5.56 14.03 7.34
N THR A 93 5.59 13.86 6.03
CA THR A 93 5.79 12.56 5.37
C THR A 93 7.05 11.85 5.87
N ASP A 94 8.21 12.52 5.86
CA ASP A 94 9.47 11.93 6.33
C ASP A 94 9.40 11.49 7.81
N LYS A 95 8.67 12.21 8.66
CA LYS A 95 8.48 11.87 10.08
C LYS A 95 7.58 10.65 10.21
N ILE A 96 6.49 10.58 9.44
CA ILE A 96 5.59 9.42 9.38
C ILE A 96 6.37 8.19 8.90
N LEU A 97 7.11 8.30 7.79
CA LEU A 97 7.95 7.21 7.26
C LEU A 97 8.97 6.72 8.28
N ALA A 98 9.60 7.63 9.06
CA ALA A 98 10.54 7.26 10.12
C ALA A 98 9.87 6.47 11.25
N ILE A 99 8.65 6.84 11.66
CA ILE A 99 7.88 6.11 12.67
C ILE A 99 7.51 4.72 12.15
N LEU A 100 6.96 4.62 10.93
CA LEU A 100 6.59 3.35 10.30
C LEU A 100 7.79 2.42 10.15
N LYS A 101 8.95 2.96 9.74
CA LYS A 101 10.22 2.20 9.63
C LYS A 101 10.67 1.63 10.96
N ARG A 102 10.70 2.44 12.04
CA ARG A 102 11.08 1.97 13.40
C ARG A 102 10.18 0.84 13.89
N ASN A 103 8.93 0.88 13.49
CA ASN A 103 7.93 -0.12 13.84
C ASN A 103 7.91 -1.34 12.92
N ASN A 104 8.70 -1.34 11.83
CA ASN A 104 8.71 -2.36 10.79
C ASN A 104 7.31 -2.65 10.23
N ILE A 105 6.53 -1.60 9.97
CA ILE A 105 5.18 -1.68 9.38
C ILE A 105 5.08 -0.84 8.12
N LYS A 106 4.09 -1.17 7.30
CA LYS A 106 3.80 -0.45 6.06
C LYS A 106 2.41 0.20 6.17
N ALA A 107 2.20 1.26 5.40
CA ALA A 107 0.98 2.04 5.37
C ALA A 107 0.60 2.40 3.93
N THR A 108 -0.58 2.95 3.72
CA THR A 108 -1.05 3.45 2.43
C THR A 108 -1.16 4.96 2.46
N PHE A 109 -0.61 5.63 1.45
CA PHE A 109 -0.67 7.07 1.29
C PHE A 109 -1.55 7.41 0.09
N PHE A 110 -2.69 8.05 0.31
CA PHE A 110 -3.55 8.60 -0.73
C PHE A 110 -3.07 10.02 -1.05
N VAL A 111 -2.25 10.11 -2.10
CA VAL A 111 -1.51 11.34 -2.40
C VAL A 111 -2.29 12.32 -3.25
N ILE A 112 -1.88 13.60 -3.18
CA ILE A 112 -2.34 14.68 -4.07
C ILE A 112 -1.20 15.19 -4.94
N GLY A 113 -1.48 16.09 -5.90
CA GLY A 113 -0.53 16.56 -6.91
C GLY A 113 0.61 17.46 -6.42
N ARG A 114 0.91 17.47 -5.11
CA ARG A 114 1.99 18.28 -4.49
C ARG A 114 3.19 17.43 -4.16
N ASP A 115 4.36 18.07 -3.97
CA ASP A 115 5.62 17.44 -3.50
C ASP A 115 5.92 16.07 -4.14
N GLN A 116 5.67 15.95 -5.44
CA GLN A 116 5.70 14.71 -6.21
C GLN A 116 7.04 13.95 -6.13
N ASP A 117 8.13 14.64 -5.81
CA ASP A 117 9.44 14.00 -5.61
C ASP A 117 9.47 13.06 -4.40
N GLN A 118 8.53 13.21 -3.47
CA GLN A 118 8.39 12.31 -2.32
C GLN A 118 7.63 11.01 -2.65
N TYR A 119 6.89 10.91 -3.77
CA TYR A 119 6.20 9.68 -4.14
C TYR A 119 7.16 8.48 -4.22
N LYS A 120 8.33 8.71 -4.81
CA LYS A 120 9.36 7.68 -4.91
C LYS A 120 9.86 7.22 -3.54
N LYS A 121 10.04 8.11 -2.57
CA LYS A 121 10.44 7.75 -1.21
C LYS A 121 9.40 6.84 -0.53
N ILE A 122 8.11 7.16 -0.68
CA ILE A 122 7.01 6.35 -0.14
C ILE A 122 7.07 4.93 -0.70
N VAL A 123 7.19 4.81 -2.03
CA VAL A 123 7.20 3.51 -2.72
C VAL A 123 8.46 2.72 -2.43
N ASP A 124 9.65 3.35 -2.47
CA ASP A 124 10.95 2.70 -2.18
C ASP A 124 11.03 2.21 -0.73
N ALA A 125 10.34 2.88 0.20
CA ALA A 125 10.20 2.43 1.58
C ALA A 125 9.21 1.25 1.73
N GLY A 126 8.58 0.78 0.63
CA GLY A 126 7.68 -0.36 0.59
C GLY A 126 6.26 -0.06 1.05
N HIS A 127 5.85 1.21 1.10
CA HIS A 127 4.48 1.63 1.36
C HIS A 127 3.65 1.60 0.07
N ALA A 128 2.32 1.47 0.20
CA ALA A 128 1.42 1.65 -0.92
C ALA A 128 1.17 3.14 -1.16
N ILE A 129 1.00 3.48 -2.44
CA ILE A 129 0.53 4.78 -2.86
C ILE A 129 -0.83 4.61 -3.53
N GLY A 130 -1.81 5.43 -3.16
CA GLY A 130 -3.14 5.50 -3.74
C GLY A 130 -3.39 6.90 -4.32
N LEU A 131 -4.38 6.99 -5.19
CA LEU A 131 -4.75 8.25 -5.84
C LEU A 131 -5.86 8.93 -5.04
N HIS A 132 -5.62 10.16 -4.57
CA HIS A 132 -6.65 10.95 -3.90
C HIS A 132 -7.26 11.98 -4.84
N SER A 133 -6.49 12.93 -5.28
CA SER A 133 -6.84 13.96 -6.25
C SER A 133 -5.58 14.70 -6.67
N TYR A 134 -5.50 15.24 -7.87
CA TYR A 134 -4.38 16.07 -8.25
C TYR A 134 -4.47 17.47 -7.62
N THR A 135 -5.63 18.12 -7.75
CA THR A 135 -5.85 19.49 -7.28
C THR A 135 -6.37 19.57 -5.86
N HIS A 136 -7.13 18.58 -5.42
CA HIS A 136 -7.91 18.56 -4.18
C HIS A 136 -8.91 19.72 -4.09
N GLU A 137 -9.37 20.23 -5.23
CA GLU A 137 -10.35 21.32 -5.30
C GLU A 137 -11.76 20.77 -5.52
N TYR A 138 -12.52 20.68 -4.45
CA TYR A 138 -13.86 20.05 -4.44
C TYR A 138 -14.81 20.65 -5.49
N LYS A 139 -14.81 21.98 -5.66
CA LYS A 139 -15.68 22.63 -6.67
C LYS A 139 -15.32 22.24 -8.09
N TYR A 140 -14.05 21.94 -8.36
CA TYR A 140 -13.59 21.51 -9.67
C TYR A 140 -13.87 20.01 -9.88
N ILE A 141 -13.38 19.14 -8.98
CA ILE A 141 -13.46 17.70 -9.15
C ILE A 141 -14.90 17.17 -9.12
N TYR A 142 -15.78 17.82 -8.37
CA TYR A 142 -17.19 17.42 -8.26
C TYR A 142 -18.15 18.29 -9.07
N ALA A 143 -17.64 19.09 -10.00
CA ALA A 143 -18.48 19.82 -10.94
C ALA A 143 -19.19 18.87 -11.92
N ASN A 144 -18.48 17.86 -12.41
CA ASN A 144 -18.98 16.83 -13.31
C ASN A 144 -18.01 15.63 -13.37
N GLU A 145 -18.44 14.53 -14.03
CA GLU A 145 -17.64 13.33 -14.20
C GLU A 145 -16.31 13.58 -14.95
N HIS A 146 -16.34 14.40 -16.00
CA HIS A 146 -15.16 14.71 -16.82
C HIS A 146 -14.03 15.32 -15.95
N ASN A 147 -14.36 16.34 -15.18
CA ASN A 147 -13.39 17.01 -14.31
C ASN A 147 -12.79 16.07 -13.27
N PHE A 148 -13.61 15.18 -12.69
CA PHE A 148 -13.14 14.18 -11.73
C PHE A 148 -12.11 13.26 -12.36
N PHE A 149 -12.37 12.73 -13.54
CA PHE A 149 -11.46 11.80 -14.20
C PHE A 149 -10.23 12.49 -14.80
N GLU A 150 -10.36 13.71 -15.29
CA GLU A 150 -9.22 14.54 -15.71
C GLU A 150 -8.23 14.73 -14.56
N ASP A 151 -8.73 15.11 -13.39
CA ASP A 151 -7.94 15.28 -12.17
C ASP A 151 -7.29 13.96 -11.71
N LEU A 152 -8.06 12.86 -11.69
CA LEU A 152 -7.60 11.53 -11.35
C LEU A 152 -6.49 11.04 -12.29
N TYR A 153 -6.68 11.19 -13.59
CA TYR A 153 -5.70 10.75 -14.59
C TYR A 153 -4.42 11.57 -14.54
N ARG A 154 -4.55 12.88 -14.32
CA ARG A 154 -3.38 13.73 -14.11
C ARG A 154 -2.55 13.27 -12.93
N LEU A 155 -3.18 12.89 -11.81
CA LEU A 155 -2.47 12.35 -10.66
C LEU A 155 -1.87 10.98 -10.95
N ARG A 156 -2.63 10.07 -11.58
CA ARG A 156 -2.13 8.74 -12.00
C ARG A 156 -0.86 8.86 -12.82
N ASP A 157 -0.87 9.75 -13.80
CA ASP A 157 0.26 9.92 -14.73
C ASP A 157 1.47 10.53 -14.02
N ALA A 158 1.26 11.47 -13.09
CA ALA A 158 2.30 12.01 -12.23
C ALA A 158 2.92 10.93 -11.31
N VAL A 159 2.11 10.10 -10.66
CA VAL A 159 2.57 8.99 -9.83
C VAL A 159 3.33 7.98 -10.67
N LYS A 160 2.82 7.61 -11.85
CA LYS A 160 3.47 6.67 -12.76
C LYS A 160 4.83 7.21 -13.26
N ALA A 161 4.90 8.48 -13.61
CA ALA A 161 6.14 9.12 -14.06
C ALA A 161 7.24 9.10 -12.97
N LYS A 162 6.87 9.30 -11.70
CA LYS A 162 7.82 9.36 -10.58
C LYS A 162 8.18 7.99 -10.00
N THR A 163 7.29 7.00 -10.09
CA THR A 163 7.44 5.72 -9.37
C THR A 163 7.49 4.49 -10.29
N GLY A 164 7.09 4.62 -11.55
CA GLY A 164 6.87 3.50 -12.47
C GLY A 164 5.64 2.64 -12.13
N LYS A 165 4.85 2.98 -11.10
CA LYS A 165 3.69 2.19 -10.66
C LYS A 165 2.42 2.59 -11.41
N ASP A 166 1.68 1.60 -11.87
CA ASP A 166 0.31 1.78 -12.37
C ASP A 166 -0.67 1.56 -11.20
N VAL A 167 -1.14 2.66 -10.61
CA VAL A 167 -1.93 2.65 -9.38
C VAL A 167 -3.41 2.58 -9.71
N LYS A 168 -4.12 1.64 -9.08
CA LYS A 168 -5.56 1.42 -9.25
C LYS A 168 -6.37 1.60 -7.96
N ILE A 169 -5.71 1.78 -6.82
CA ILE A 169 -6.39 2.12 -5.56
C ILE A 169 -6.58 3.63 -5.43
N THR A 170 -7.76 4.04 -4.99
CA THR A 170 -8.15 5.45 -4.88
C THR A 170 -8.89 5.72 -3.58
N ARG A 171 -8.98 6.99 -3.21
CA ARG A 171 -9.90 7.48 -2.18
C ARG A 171 -10.51 8.80 -2.63
N PHE A 172 -11.82 8.92 -2.50
CA PHE A 172 -12.54 10.15 -2.82
C PHE A 172 -12.15 11.27 -1.84
N PRO A 173 -11.84 12.50 -2.28
CA PRO A 173 -11.78 13.64 -1.40
C PRO A 173 -13.07 13.82 -0.60
N GLY A 174 -12.96 13.78 0.73
CA GLY A 174 -14.11 13.80 1.64
C GLY A 174 -14.90 12.48 1.71
N GLY A 175 -14.38 11.39 1.12
CA GLY A 175 -15.02 10.07 1.09
C GLY A 175 -16.12 9.96 0.02
N SER A 176 -16.51 8.72 -0.30
CA SER A 176 -17.58 8.46 -1.26
C SER A 176 -18.96 8.95 -0.78
N SER A 177 -19.13 9.14 0.53
CA SER A 177 -20.35 9.66 1.16
C SER A 177 -20.41 11.20 1.24
N ASN A 178 -19.38 11.94 0.76
CA ASN A 178 -19.36 13.41 0.84
C ASN A 178 -20.65 14.03 0.34
N ALA A 179 -21.05 15.17 0.92
CA ALA A 179 -22.29 15.87 0.56
C ALA A 179 -22.11 16.86 -0.62
N ILE A 180 -20.90 17.01 -1.16
CA ILE A 180 -20.58 18.01 -2.20
C ILE A 180 -21.03 17.52 -3.57
N ALA A 181 -20.68 16.27 -3.92
CA ALA A 181 -21.14 15.66 -5.14
C ALA A 181 -22.59 15.19 -5.02
N SER A 182 -23.41 15.43 -6.05
CA SER A 182 -24.77 14.88 -6.11
C SER A 182 -24.73 13.34 -6.11
N LYS A 183 -25.80 12.71 -5.64
CA LYS A 183 -25.93 11.25 -5.66
C LYS A 183 -25.76 10.68 -7.07
N ALA A 184 -26.34 11.35 -8.07
CA ALA A 184 -26.22 10.94 -9.47
C ALA A 184 -24.78 11.00 -9.98
N LEU A 185 -24.07 12.11 -9.70
CA LEU A 185 -22.68 12.27 -10.10
C LEU A 185 -21.79 11.21 -9.43
N LYS A 186 -21.95 10.96 -8.13
CA LYS A 186 -21.20 9.90 -7.42
C LYS A 186 -21.43 8.54 -8.07
N GLN A 187 -22.66 8.22 -8.43
CA GLN A 187 -22.98 6.95 -9.08
C GLN A 187 -22.32 6.83 -10.46
N GLN A 188 -22.30 7.91 -11.25
CA GLN A 188 -21.58 7.95 -12.54
C GLN A 188 -20.08 7.69 -12.34
N ILE A 189 -19.45 8.43 -11.43
CA ILE A 189 -18.03 8.29 -11.12
C ILE A 189 -17.71 6.85 -10.67
N ILE A 190 -18.44 6.31 -9.69
CA ILE A 190 -18.22 4.96 -9.16
C ILE A 190 -18.37 3.91 -10.27
N THR A 191 -19.39 4.01 -11.10
CA THR A 191 -19.63 3.07 -12.21
C THR A 191 -18.47 3.09 -13.20
N ARG A 192 -17.97 4.27 -13.56
CA ARG A 192 -16.84 4.40 -14.47
C ARG A 192 -15.53 3.92 -13.83
N MET A 193 -15.26 4.25 -12.56
CA MET A 193 -14.10 3.73 -11.83
C MET A 193 -14.07 2.21 -11.87
N ALA A 194 -15.19 1.55 -11.59
CA ALA A 194 -15.27 0.09 -11.61
C ALA A 194 -15.01 -0.48 -13.02
N ARG A 195 -15.55 0.14 -14.08
CA ARG A 195 -15.30 -0.26 -15.49
C ARG A 195 -13.84 -0.10 -15.89
N GLU A 196 -13.14 0.89 -15.35
CA GLU A 196 -11.71 1.14 -15.62
C GLU A 196 -10.76 0.38 -14.66
N GLY A 197 -11.33 -0.45 -13.77
CA GLY A 197 -10.58 -1.27 -12.83
C GLY A 197 -9.98 -0.49 -11.66
N TYR A 198 -10.49 0.71 -11.36
CA TYR A 198 -10.16 1.42 -10.12
C TYR A 198 -10.98 0.88 -8.96
N ILE A 199 -10.35 0.78 -7.80
CA ILE A 199 -10.96 0.40 -6.54
C ILE A 199 -10.80 1.55 -5.56
N TYR A 200 -11.91 2.05 -5.01
CA TYR A 200 -11.83 3.07 -3.98
C TYR A 200 -12.06 2.48 -2.59
N HIS A 201 -11.36 3.08 -1.63
CA HIS A 201 -11.45 2.78 -0.22
C HIS A 201 -11.82 4.05 0.56
N ASP A 202 -12.87 3.97 1.35
CA ASP A 202 -13.16 4.94 2.39
C ASP A 202 -12.43 4.53 3.67
N TRP A 203 -13.09 4.62 4.82
CA TRP A 203 -12.58 4.22 6.13
C TRP A 203 -13.71 3.73 7.02
N ASN A 204 -13.38 2.97 8.03
CA ASN A 204 -14.29 2.59 9.12
C ASN A 204 -13.74 2.95 10.50
N CYS A 205 -12.62 3.68 10.54
CA CYS A 205 -12.05 4.30 11.72
C CYS A 205 -11.54 5.70 11.38
N ASP A 206 -12.12 6.74 11.96
CA ASP A 206 -11.73 8.13 11.73
C ASP A 206 -10.99 8.66 12.96
N SER A 207 -9.71 8.98 12.81
CA SER A 207 -8.91 9.59 13.88
C SER A 207 -9.40 10.97 14.31
N THR A 208 -10.30 11.56 13.54
CA THR A 208 -10.82 12.93 13.70
C THR A 208 -9.79 14.04 13.50
N ASP A 209 -8.63 13.74 12.91
CA ASP A 209 -7.59 14.75 12.69
C ASP A 209 -8.02 15.79 11.64
N ALA A 210 -8.97 15.45 10.75
CA ALA A 210 -9.59 16.39 9.81
C ALA A 210 -10.47 17.45 10.48
N SER A 211 -10.90 17.27 11.74
CA SER A 211 -11.81 18.18 12.42
C SER A 211 -11.19 19.57 12.74
N GLY A 212 -9.91 19.77 12.47
CA GLY A 212 -9.21 21.04 12.64
C GLY A 212 -7.70 20.90 12.57
N ASN A 213 -7.01 22.03 12.70
CA ASN A 213 -5.56 22.05 12.85
C ASN A 213 -5.20 21.92 14.33
N GLY A 214 -4.16 21.13 14.65
CA GLY A 214 -3.70 20.95 16.02
C GLY A 214 -4.72 20.25 16.94
N VAL A 215 -5.53 19.33 16.41
CA VAL A 215 -6.43 18.51 17.23
C VAL A 215 -5.63 17.82 18.34
N PRO A 216 -6.10 17.83 19.61
CA PRO A 216 -5.35 17.27 20.73
C PRO A 216 -4.95 15.81 20.50
N VAL A 217 -3.69 15.47 20.77
CA VAL A 217 -3.11 14.13 20.56
C VAL A 217 -3.95 13.04 21.22
N GLN A 218 -4.43 13.26 22.46
CA GLN A 218 -5.26 12.31 23.18
C GLN A 218 -6.61 12.02 22.47
N LYS A 219 -7.17 13.05 21.80
CA LYS A 219 -8.39 12.87 21.00
C LYS A 219 -8.09 11.99 19.78
N LEU A 220 -6.98 12.25 19.09
CA LEU A 220 -6.56 11.44 17.92
C LEU A 220 -6.32 9.98 18.32
N ILE A 221 -5.67 9.73 19.45
CA ILE A 221 -5.43 8.37 19.97
C ILE A 221 -6.76 7.69 20.28
N LYS A 222 -7.66 8.38 20.99
CA LYS A 222 -8.96 7.83 21.38
C LYS A 222 -9.79 7.38 20.17
N TYR A 223 -9.84 8.18 19.12
CA TYR A 223 -10.65 7.92 17.93
C TYR A 223 -9.92 7.16 16.83
N GLY A 224 -8.58 7.22 16.80
CA GLY A 224 -7.77 6.50 15.81
C GLY A 224 -7.51 5.03 16.14
N ILE A 225 -8.01 4.51 17.29
CA ILE A 225 -7.92 3.10 17.67
C ILE A 225 -9.31 2.51 17.72
N CYS A 226 -9.76 1.90 16.63
CA CYS A 226 -11.00 1.18 16.50
C CYS A 226 -10.70 -0.34 16.52
N THR A 227 -11.51 -1.11 17.25
CA THR A 227 -11.27 -2.57 17.37
C THR A 227 -12.53 -3.40 17.14
N ASN A 228 -13.54 -2.78 16.53
CA ASN A 228 -14.88 -3.33 16.35
C ASN A 228 -15.07 -4.08 15.01
N HIS A 229 -14.05 -4.11 14.15
CA HIS A 229 -14.06 -4.81 12.87
C HIS A 229 -12.80 -5.68 12.71
N PRO A 230 -12.88 -6.80 11.98
CA PRO A 230 -11.70 -7.62 11.69
C PRO A 230 -10.72 -6.94 10.72
N GLU A 231 -11.22 -6.10 9.80
CA GLU A 231 -10.42 -5.29 8.88
C GLU A 231 -10.78 -3.80 9.06
N ILE A 232 -9.75 -2.97 9.23
CA ILE A 232 -9.91 -1.55 9.58
C ILE A 232 -9.04 -0.70 8.67
N ASP A 233 -9.68 0.27 8.01
CA ASP A 233 -9.01 1.38 7.33
C ASP A 233 -9.08 2.61 8.24
N VAL A 234 -7.92 3.07 8.71
CA VAL A 234 -7.82 4.23 9.62
C VAL A 234 -7.58 5.49 8.79
N LEU A 235 -8.51 6.45 8.86
CA LEU A 235 -8.33 7.77 8.25
C LEU A 235 -7.43 8.65 9.12
N MET A 236 -6.33 9.10 8.53
CA MET A 236 -5.43 10.14 9.03
C MET A 236 -4.97 11.00 7.85
N HIS A 237 -4.36 12.16 8.14
CA HIS A 237 -3.90 13.06 7.09
C HIS A 237 -2.40 13.36 7.22
N ASP A 238 -1.74 13.47 6.06
CA ASP A 238 -0.34 13.87 5.92
C ASP A 238 -0.25 15.28 5.30
N THR A 239 -0.66 16.28 6.06
CA THR A 239 -0.46 17.69 5.66
C THR A 239 0.45 18.42 6.65
N ASN A 240 1.00 19.58 6.25
CA ASN A 240 1.93 20.35 7.09
C ASN A 240 1.35 20.74 8.46
N VAL A 241 0.03 20.87 8.56
CA VAL A 241 -0.66 21.29 9.79
C VAL A 241 -1.06 20.11 10.70
N LYS A 242 -0.76 18.86 10.30
CA LYS A 242 -1.11 17.63 11.05
C LYS A 242 0.03 17.10 11.92
N GLY A 243 0.81 18.01 12.53
CA GLY A 243 1.90 17.62 13.46
C GLY A 243 1.43 16.80 14.65
N THR A 244 0.20 16.99 15.13
CA THR A 244 -0.39 16.19 16.22
C THR A 244 -0.73 14.78 15.78
N THR A 245 -1.07 14.54 14.50
CA THR A 245 -1.22 13.18 13.91
C THR A 245 0.10 12.43 14.00
N VAL A 246 1.22 13.07 13.63
CA VAL A 246 2.56 12.49 13.78
C VAL A 246 2.86 12.11 15.24
N GLN A 247 2.50 12.98 16.20
CA GLN A 247 2.71 12.72 17.63
C GLN A 247 1.84 11.55 18.14
N ALA A 248 0.61 11.40 17.65
CA ALA A 248 -0.31 10.34 18.04
C ALA A 248 0.07 8.97 17.46
N LEU A 249 0.76 8.94 16.31
CA LEU A 249 0.92 7.75 15.46
C LEU A 249 1.56 6.56 16.20
N GLN A 250 2.61 6.79 17.00
CA GLN A 250 3.24 5.69 17.76
C GLN A 250 2.25 5.01 18.70
N THR A 251 1.47 5.78 19.45
CA THR A 251 0.48 5.23 20.39
C THR A 251 -0.66 4.52 19.66
N ILE A 252 -1.08 5.02 18.50
CA ILE A 252 -2.08 4.34 17.64
C ILE A 252 -1.54 2.98 17.19
N ILE A 253 -0.29 2.90 16.73
CA ILE A 253 0.37 1.65 16.33
C ILE A 253 0.40 0.67 17.51
N ASP A 254 0.82 1.12 18.68
CA ASP A 254 0.92 0.26 19.87
C ASP A 254 -0.46 -0.25 20.32
N GLY A 255 -1.49 0.59 20.19
CA GLY A 255 -2.89 0.22 20.45
C GLY A 255 -3.36 -0.93 19.57
N TYR A 256 -3.15 -0.85 18.26
CA TYR A 256 -3.51 -1.93 17.32
C TYR A 256 -2.70 -3.21 17.55
N ARG A 257 -1.40 -3.09 17.85
CA ARG A 257 -0.58 -4.25 18.22
C ARG A 257 -1.12 -4.97 19.47
N LYS A 258 -1.46 -4.19 20.51
CA LYS A 258 -2.03 -4.72 21.75
C LYS A 258 -3.37 -5.42 21.50
N ALA A 259 -4.16 -4.91 20.56
CA ALA A 259 -5.45 -5.50 20.16
C ALA A 259 -5.31 -6.70 19.21
N GLY A 260 -4.07 -7.07 18.81
CA GLY A 260 -3.78 -8.25 17.99
C GLY A 260 -3.95 -8.04 16.50
N TYR A 261 -3.94 -6.80 16.01
CA TYR A 261 -4.01 -6.50 14.58
C TYR A 261 -2.65 -6.65 13.90
N SER A 262 -2.68 -7.18 12.67
CA SER A 262 -1.57 -7.15 11.71
C SER A 262 -1.69 -5.90 10.85
N PHE A 263 -0.55 -5.29 10.51
CA PHE A 263 -0.51 -4.08 9.69
C PHE A 263 -0.26 -4.47 8.24
N GLU A 264 -1.16 -4.04 7.34
CA GLU A 264 -1.04 -4.25 5.91
C GLU A 264 -1.22 -2.95 5.13
N VAL A 265 -0.75 -2.94 3.88
CA VAL A 265 -1.09 -1.90 2.92
C VAL A 265 -2.38 -2.26 2.21
N ILE A 266 -3.15 -1.26 1.78
CA ILE A 266 -4.29 -1.48 0.90
C ILE A 266 -3.76 -1.90 -0.48
N THR A 267 -4.39 -2.94 -1.03
CA THR A 267 -4.14 -3.45 -2.38
C THR A 267 -5.47 -3.59 -3.14
N THR A 268 -5.40 -3.95 -4.41
CA THR A 268 -6.61 -4.25 -5.19
C THR A 268 -7.35 -5.51 -4.74
N SER A 269 -6.76 -6.31 -3.85
CA SER A 269 -7.38 -7.50 -3.24
C SER A 269 -7.81 -7.32 -1.79
N SER A 270 -7.55 -6.15 -1.18
CA SER A 270 -8.05 -5.83 0.17
C SER A 270 -9.57 -5.73 0.20
N GLU A 271 -10.17 -5.98 1.36
CA GLU A 271 -11.61 -5.79 1.56
C GLU A 271 -11.99 -4.33 1.26
N LYS A 272 -13.01 -4.16 0.44
CA LYS A 272 -13.47 -2.82 0.02
C LYS A 272 -14.28 -2.17 1.14
N ILE A 273 -13.67 -1.30 1.93
CA ILE A 273 -14.36 -0.47 2.90
C ILE A 273 -14.91 0.75 2.17
N GLN A 274 -16.22 0.78 1.94
CA GLN A 274 -16.90 1.76 1.10
C GLN A 274 -18.17 2.26 1.80
N HIS A 275 -18.29 3.59 1.97
CA HIS A 275 -19.50 4.23 2.53
C HIS A 275 -20.66 4.18 1.51
N VAL A 276 -20.37 4.40 0.23
CA VAL A 276 -21.31 4.17 -0.88
C VAL A 276 -20.80 2.93 -1.63
N LYS A 277 -21.60 1.89 -1.67
CA LYS A 277 -21.21 0.63 -2.34
C LYS A 277 -21.17 0.76 -3.86
N GLU A 278 -20.22 0.08 -4.49
CA GLU A 278 -20.22 -0.11 -5.94
C GLU A 278 -21.51 -0.81 -6.39
N PRO A 279 -22.10 -0.38 -7.51
CA PRO A 279 -23.18 -1.15 -8.12
C PRO A 279 -22.62 -2.48 -8.64
N GLU A 280 -23.42 -3.53 -8.57
CA GLU A 280 -23.10 -4.77 -9.27
C GLU A 280 -23.08 -4.51 -10.78
N ILE A 281 -21.90 -4.66 -11.40
CA ILE A 281 -21.80 -4.61 -12.86
C ILE A 281 -22.29 -5.96 -13.36
N LYS A 282 -23.53 -6.00 -13.84
CA LYS A 282 -24.02 -7.16 -14.60
C LYS A 282 -23.28 -7.16 -15.94
N ASN A 283 -22.42 -8.16 -16.14
CA ASN A 283 -21.79 -8.44 -17.43
C ASN A 283 -22.83 -8.84 -18.48
#